data_4878ccac4e459c5719a555be82d5d5af
#
_entry.id   4878ccac4e459c5719a555be82d5d5af
#
_cell.length_a   1.000
_cell.length_b   1.000
_cell.length_c   1.000
_cell.angle_alpha   90.00
_cell.angle_beta   90.00
_cell.angle_gamma   90.00
#
_symmetry.space_group_name_H-M   'P 1'
#
loop_
_entity.id
_entity.type
_entity.pdbx_description
1 polymer ?
#
loop_
_entity_poly.entity_id
_entity_poly.type
_entity_poly.pdbx_seq_one_letter_code
_entity_poly.pdbx_strand_id
1 'polypeptide(L)'
;MKTHDFWYDLPEELIAQTPLQQRDSSRLLSLDRNSGEIRHRHFYDIIEDLRPGDCLVMNDSRVLPARLLGHRPTGGAVEILLLRDLGTKQWECLCKPGRKMQVGSRVIFGNGELAAEVIEVKEDGNRIVRFEYDGIFLEVLERLGKMPLPPYIKEELSDQERYQTVYSRAVGSAAAPTAGLHFTQELLEKIRQKGVQTAFVTLHVGLGTFRPVKADEISDHHMHSELCMINQETADILNATRRSGGRIICVGTTSCRTLESLVKEDGSFEASSKWTEIFIYPGYHFKAMDGLITNFHLPESTFVMLVSAFAGREHVRHAYEEAVKQRYRFFSFGDAMSIL
;
A
#
# COMPACT_ATOMS: atom_id res chain seq x y z
N MET A 1 -14.56 -20.68 4.86
CA MET A 1 -13.44 -20.60 3.89
C MET A 1 -12.18 -20.38 4.67
N LYS A 2 -11.18 -21.24 4.45
CA LYS A 2 -9.94 -21.24 5.23
C LYS A 2 -8.88 -20.33 4.60
N THR A 3 -8.00 -19.79 5.42
CA THR A 3 -6.85 -18.99 4.96
C THR A 3 -5.98 -19.81 4.01
N HIS A 4 -5.82 -21.12 4.26
CA HIS A 4 -5.07 -22.04 3.42
C HIS A 4 -5.68 -22.28 2.02
N ASP A 5 -6.94 -21.95 1.79
CA ASP A 5 -7.56 -22.00 0.46
C ASP A 5 -6.92 -21.01 -0.55
N PHE A 6 -6.11 -20.06 -0.05
CA PHE A 6 -5.37 -19.05 -0.82
C PHE A 6 -3.87 -19.29 -0.83
N TRP A 7 -3.45 -20.50 -0.46
CA TRP A 7 -2.07 -20.92 -0.53
C TRP A 7 -1.66 -21.24 -1.97
N TYR A 8 -0.45 -20.90 -2.33
CA TYR A 8 0.24 -21.33 -3.55
C TYR A 8 1.74 -21.39 -3.25
N ASP A 9 2.48 -22.19 -4.01
CA ASP A 9 3.93 -22.32 -3.83
C ASP A 9 4.64 -21.08 -4.42
N LEU A 10 5.32 -20.32 -3.57
CA LEU A 10 6.09 -19.13 -3.95
C LEU A 10 7.56 -19.32 -3.57
N PRO A 11 8.46 -19.59 -4.52
CA PRO A 11 9.90 -19.61 -4.27
C PRO A 11 10.41 -18.26 -3.74
N GLU A 12 11.22 -18.28 -2.67
CA GLU A 12 11.71 -17.05 -2.01
C GLU A 12 12.51 -16.16 -2.98
N GLU A 13 13.24 -16.77 -3.93
CA GLU A 13 14.04 -16.04 -4.92
C GLU A 13 13.20 -15.20 -5.90
N LEU A 14 11.89 -15.42 -5.99
CA LEU A 14 11.01 -14.59 -6.81
C LEU A 14 10.56 -13.32 -6.09
N ILE A 15 10.80 -13.20 -4.79
CA ILE A 15 10.47 -11.99 -4.02
C ILE A 15 11.49 -10.90 -4.36
N ALA A 16 11.03 -9.86 -5.05
CA ALA A 16 11.90 -8.78 -5.52
C ALA A 16 12.48 -7.97 -4.35
N GLN A 17 13.81 -7.87 -4.31
CA GLN A 17 14.53 -7.12 -3.28
C GLN A 17 14.79 -5.65 -3.68
N THR A 18 14.91 -5.39 -4.98
CA THR A 18 15.24 -4.08 -5.55
C THR A 18 14.29 -3.69 -6.67
N PRO A 19 13.98 -2.39 -6.86
CA PRO A 19 13.20 -1.94 -8.00
C PRO A 19 14.01 -2.08 -9.30
N LEU A 20 13.33 -2.25 -10.43
CA LEU A 20 13.93 -2.14 -11.75
C LEU A 20 14.42 -0.71 -12.00
N GLN A 21 15.45 -0.53 -12.83
CA GLN A 21 15.97 0.80 -13.15
C GLN A 21 14.85 1.69 -13.75
N GLN A 22 14.12 1.19 -14.73
CA GLN A 22 12.95 1.84 -15.32
C GLN A 22 11.67 1.23 -14.73
N ARG A 23 10.80 2.07 -14.15
CA ARG A 23 9.61 1.62 -13.41
C ARG A 23 8.63 0.84 -14.27
N ASP A 24 8.34 1.36 -15.46
CA ASP A 24 7.33 0.80 -16.38
C ASP A 24 7.86 -0.34 -17.27
N SER A 25 9.14 -0.73 -17.12
CA SER A 25 9.70 -1.92 -17.75
C SER A 25 9.44 -3.22 -16.99
N SER A 26 8.75 -3.18 -15.84
CA SER A 26 8.27 -4.38 -15.15
C SER A 26 7.36 -5.20 -16.08
N ARG A 27 7.31 -6.51 -15.85
CA ARG A 27 6.36 -7.35 -16.58
C ARG A 27 4.94 -7.09 -16.13
N LEU A 28 3.99 -7.29 -17.03
CA LEU A 28 2.56 -7.19 -16.79
C LEU A 28 1.89 -8.51 -17.19
N LEU A 29 1.21 -9.14 -16.24
CA LEU A 29 0.30 -10.23 -16.52
C LEU A 29 -1.12 -9.63 -16.61
N SER A 30 -1.68 -9.62 -17.82
CA SER A 30 -3.07 -9.18 -18.03
C SER A 30 -3.98 -10.39 -17.92
N LEU A 31 -4.94 -10.34 -17.01
CA LEU A 31 -5.96 -11.36 -16.77
C LEU A 31 -7.33 -10.81 -17.19
N ASP A 32 -7.97 -11.45 -18.15
CA ASP A 32 -9.38 -11.20 -18.43
C ASP A 32 -10.23 -11.78 -17.30
N ARG A 33 -11.00 -10.92 -16.64
CA ARG A 33 -11.78 -11.28 -15.47
C ARG A 33 -12.85 -12.35 -15.75
N ASN A 34 -13.42 -12.34 -16.95
CA ASN A 34 -14.54 -13.19 -17.31
C ASN A 34 -14.11 -14.55 -17.84
N SER A 35 -13.11 -14.55 -18.73
CA SER A 35 -12.63 -15.78 -19.41
C SER A 35 -11.48 -16.47 -18.66
N GLY A 36 -10.74 -15.76 -17.82
CA GLY A 36 -9.49 -16.25 -17.23
C GLY A 36 -8.31 -16.27 -18.19
N GLU A 37 -8.44 -15.68 -19.40
CA GLU A 37 -7.35 -15.59 -20.38
C GLU A 37 -6.19 -14.76 -19.83
N ILE A 38 -4.96 -15.27 -19.98
CA ILE A 38 -3.74 -14.63 -19.53
C ILE A 38 -2.93 -14.15 -20.73
N ARG A 39 -2.42 -12.91 -20.64
CA ARG A 39 -1.47 -12.35 -21.61
C ARG A 39 -0.25 -11.81 -20.87
N HIS A 40 0.95 -12.06 -21.42
CA HIS A 40 2.21 -11.60 -20.87
C HIS A 40 2.70 -10.39 -21.66
N ARG A 41 2.95 -9.27 -20.93
CA ARG A 41 3.37 -7.97 -21.50
C ARG A 41 4.37 -7.28 -20.58
N HIS A 42 4.67 -6.02 -20.89
CA HIS A 42 5.35 -5.09 -19.99
C HIS A 42 4.37 -4.02 -19.49
N PHE A 43 4.71 -3.37 -18.40
CA PHE A 43 3.78 -2.43 -17.78
C PHE A 43 3.46 -1.22 -18.65
N TYR A 44 4.42 -0.75 -19.47
CA TYR A 44 4.17 0.34 -20.42
C TYR A 44 3.07 -0.01 -21.45
N ASP A 45 2.76 -1.28 -21.68
CA ASP A 45 1.70 -1.73 -22.59
C ASP A 45 0.30 -1.61 -21.96
N ILE A 46 0.17 -1.26 -20.67
CA ILE A 46 -1.13 -1.09 -20.00
C ILE A 46 -2.02 -0.09 -20.72
N ILE A 47 -1.42 0.88 -21.39
CA ILE A 47 -2.14 1.88 -22.18
C ILE A 47 -3.02 1.24 -23.28
N GLU A 48 -2.69 0.06 -23.78
CA GLU A 48 -3.46 -0.64 -24.80
C GLU A 48 -4.80 -1.17 -24.24
N ASP A 49 -4.83 -1.53 -22.95
CA ASP A 49 -6.01 -2.06 -22.27
C ASP A 49 -6.98 -0.95 -21.78
N LEU A 50 -6.52 0.30 -21.76
CA LEU A 50 -7.31 1.46 -21.36
C LEU A 50 -8.05 2.08 -22.54
N ARG A 51 -9.21 2.67 -22.29
CA ARG A 51 -10.08 3.31 -23.30
C ARG A 51 -10.33 4.76 -22.95
N PRO A 52 -10.54 5.64 -23.97
CA PRO A 52 -11.03 6.98 -23.71
C PRO A 52 -12.30 6.95 -22.86
N GLY A 53 -12.35 7.79 -21.83
CA GLY A 53 -13.45 7.83 -20.86
C GLY A 53 -13.24 6.96 -19.63
N ASP A 54 -12.25 6.06 -19.59
CA ASP A 54 -11.85 5.37 -18.36
C ASP A 54 -11.24 6.34 -17.34
N CYS A 55 -11.27 5.95 -16.06
CA CYS A 55 -10.62 6.68 -14.98
C CYS A 55 -9.70 5.73 -14.19
N LEU A 56 -8.40 6.07 -14.12
CA LEU A 56 -7.46 5.42 -13.20
C LEU A 56 -7.53 6.10 -11.82
N VAL A 57 -7.82 5.31 -10.79
CA VAL A 57 -7.87 5.79 -9.41
C VAL A 57 -6.62 5.34 -8.66
N MET A 58 -5.85 6.30 -8.19
CA MET A 58 -4.53 6.07 -7.59
C MET A 58 -4.48 6.59 -6.15
N ASN A 59 -3.81 5.86 -5.27
CA ASN A 59 -3.57 6.31 -3.90
C ASN A 59 -2.34 7.23 -3.87
N ASP A 60 -2.53 8.49 -3.51
CA ASP A 60 -1.49 9.54 -3.49
C ASP A 60 -0.76 9.65 -2.16
N SER A 61 -0.93 8.70 -1.26
CA SER A 61 -0.22 8.71 0.01
C SER A 61 1.30 8.65 -0.19
N ARG A 62 2.03 9.40 0.65
CA ARG A 62 3.49 9.46 0.67
C ARG A 62 4.00 8.84 1.96
N VAL A 63 4.97 7.97 1.82
CA VAL A 63 5.59 7.29 2.96
C VAL A 63 6.47 8.27 3.73
N LEU A 64 6.32 8.26 5.05
CA LEU A 64 7.22 8.97 5.96
C LEU A 64 8.53 8.19 6.10
N PRO A 65 9.69 8.83 6.23
CA PRO A 65 10.92 8.20 6.71
C PRO A 65 10.79 7.91 8.22
N ALA A 66 9.84 7.04 8.54
CA ALA A 66 9.31 6.82 9.88
C ALA A 66 10.19 5.92 10.76
N ARG A 67 11.28 5.36 10.22
CA ARG A 67 12.19 4.47 10.94
C ARG A 67 13.38 5.26 11.47
N LEU A 68 13.38 5.50 12.77
CA LEU A 68 14.41 6.27 13.47
C LEU A 68 15.39 5.32 14.19
N LEU A 69 16.68 5.47 13.93
CA LEU A 69 17.75 4.72 14.60
C LEU A 69 18.47 5.66 15.58
N GLY A 70 18.46 5.31 16.84
CA GLY A 70 19.04 6.09 17.91
C GLY A 70 19.71 5.24 18.99
N HIS A 71 20.06 5.84 20.08
CA HIS A 71 20.67 5.18 21.22
C HIS A 71 20.11 5.71 22.55
N ARG A 72 20.11 4.88 23.57
CA ARG A 72 19.83 5.30 24.92
C ARG A 72 21.02 6.09 25.50
N PRO A 73 20.81 6.95 26.49
CA PRO A 73 21.93 7.63 27.18
C PRO A 73 23.01 6.66 27.68
N THR A 74 22.66 5.40 27.93
CA THR A 74 23.56 4.30 28.30
C THR A 74 24.29 3.64 27.14
N GLY A 75 24.13 4.14 25.90
CA GLY A 75 24.79 3.65 24.68
C GLY A 75 24.08 2.51 23.96
N GLY A 76 23.01 1.95 24.50
CA GLY A 76 22.29 0.85 23.83
C GLY A 76 21.50 1.30 22.60
N ALA A 77 21.71 0.66 21.45
CA ALA A 77 20.99 0.97 20.21
C ALA A 77 19.47 0.73 20.36
N VAL A 78 18.69 1.62 19.73
CA VAL A 78 17.22 1.59 19.71
C VAL A 78 16.73 1.94 18.32
N GLU A 79 15.72 1.23 17.87
CA GLU A 79 14.91 1.58 16.69
C GLU A 79 13.53 2.03 17.18
N ILE A 80 13.07 3.18 16.70
CA ILE A 80 11.69 3.65 16.88
C ILE A 80 11.06 3.78 15.49
N LEU A 81 9.91 3.11 15.31
CA LEU A 81 9.14 3.18 14.10
C LEU A 81 7.83 3.92 14.38
N LEU A 82 7.65 5.06 13.75
CA LEU A 82 6.44 5.89 13.88
C LEU A 82 5.25 5.20 13.22
N LEU A 83 4.10 5.14 13.92
CA LEU A 83 2.86 4.52 13.43
C LEU A 83 1.76 5.54 13.18
N ARG A 84 1.50 6.38 14.18
CA ARG A 84 0.39 7.35 14.15
C ARG A 84 0.76 8.59 14.93
N ASP A 85 0.54 9.75 14.32
CA ASP A 85 0.61 11.03 14.98
C ASP A 85 -0.60 11.22 15.92
N LEU A 86 -0.35 11.54 17.18
CA LEU A 86 -1.36 11.81 18.19
C LEU A 86 -1.47 13.32 18.50
N GLY A 87 -0.72 14.15 17.78
CA GLY A 87 -0.58 15.58 18.06
C GLY A 87 0.34 15.86 19.26
N THR A 88 0.55 17.14 19.56
CA THR A 88 1.36 17.61 20.72
C THR A 88 2.73 16.95 20.84
N LYS A 89 3.40 16.71 19.70
CA LYS A 89 4.70 16.02 19.61
C LYS A 89 4.68 14.57 20.11
N GLN A 90 3.52 13.92 20.15
CA GLN A 90 3.35 12.53 20.57
C GLN A 90 3.00 11.63 19.40
N TRP A 91 3.62 10.46 19.41
CA TRP A 91 3.39 9.43 18.38
C TRP A 91 3.19 8.07 19.02
N GLU A 92 2.28 7.30 18.44
CA GLU A 92 2.25 5.87 18.66
C GLU A 92 3.37 5.22 17.84
N CYS A 93 4.17 4.36 18.49
CA CYS A 93 5.39 3.82 17.91
C CYS A 93 5.58 2.35 18.23
N LEU A 94 6.28 1.61 17.34
CA LEU A 94 6.96 0.37 17.69
C LEU A 94 8.40 0.67 18.08
N CYS A 95 8.88 0.03 19.16
CA CYS A 95 10.25 0.22 19.63
C CYS A 95 11.00 -1.12 19.70
N LYS A 96 12.25 -1.13 19.25
CA LYS A 96 13.17 -2.27 19.39
C LYS A 96 14.45 -1.83 20.08
N PRO A 97 14.91 -2.57 21.11
CA PRO A 97 14.27 -3.73 21.75
C PRO A 97 13.12 -3.32 22.70
N GLY A 98 11.93 -3.88 22.51
CA GLY A 98 10.72 -3.47 23.24
C GLY A 98 10.82 -3.61 24.76
N ARG A 99 11.47 -4.68 25.26
CA ARG A 99 11.62 -4.92 26.71
C ARG A 99 12.40 -3.83 27.43
N LYS A 100 13.27 -3.09 26.72
CA LYS A 100 14.11 -2.04 27.29
C LYS A 100 13.51 -0.64 27.14
N MET A 101 12.36 -0.54 26.45
CA MET A 101 11.66 0.72 26.20
C MET A 101 10.41 0.79 27.08
N GLN A 102 10.65 1.11 28.37
CA GLN A 102 9.62 1.30 29.37
C GLN A 102 9.34 2.79 29.59
N VAL A 103 8.27 3.13 30.29
CA VAL A 103 7.91 4.51 30.62
C VAL A 103 9.12 5.23 31.26
N GLY A 104 9.42 6.44 30.80
CA GLY A 104 10.60 7.22 31.17
C GLY A 104 11.89 6.88 30.42
N SER A 105 11.88 5.86 29.54
CA SER A 105 13.05 5.56 28.69
C SER A 105 13.29 6.69 27.71
N ARG A 106 14.54 7.19 27.65
CA ARG A 106 14.97 8.23 26.69
C ARG A 106 15.83 7.65 25.58
N VAL A 107 15.69 8.23 24.37
CA VAL A 107 16.45 7.90 23.16
C VAL A 107 16.93 9.19 22.52
N ILE A 108 18.15 9.18 22.03
CA ILE A 108 18.79 10.30 21.34
C ILE A 108 19.07 9.87 19.89
N PHE A 109 18.77 10.73 18.93
CA PHE A 109 18.97 10.51 17.50
C PHE A 109 19.91 11.58 16.93
N GLY A 110 20.67 11.20 15.91
CA GLY A 110 21.67 12.08 15.32
C GLY A 110 22.66 12.54 16.36
N ASN A 111 23.02 13.81 16.32
CA ASN A 111 23.91 14.48 17.27
C ASN A 111 23.14 15.13 18.44
N GLY A 112 21.94 14.66 18.74
CA GLY A 112 21.09 15.23 19.80
C GLY A 112 20.03 16.21 19.27
N GLU A 113 19.90 16.36 17.96
CA GLU A 113 18.89 17.23 17.32
C GLU A 113 17.46 16.70 17.44
N LEU A 114 17.29 15.41 17.78
CA LEU A 114 16.03 14.79 18.10
C LEU A 114 16.20 13.92 19.34
N ALA A 115 15.31 14.08 20.32
CA ALA A 115 15.21 13.18 21.46
C ALA A 115 13.79 12.66 21.61
N ALA A 116 13.64 11.53 22.26
CA ALA A 116 12.35 10.88 22.51
C ALA A 116 12.27 10.32 23.91
N GLU A 117 11.07 10.36 24.51
CA GLU A 117 10.75 9.76 25.80
C GLU A 117 9.49 8.89 25.67
N VAL A 118 9.56 7.68 26.18
CA VAL A 118 8.38 6.80 26.29
C VAL A 118 7.50 7.28 27.43
N ILE A 119 6.26 7.65 27.12
CA ILE A 119 5.30 8.14 28.12
C ILE A 119 4.23 7.11 28.49
N GLU A 120 4.01 6.09 27.61
CA GLU A 120 3.07 5.00 27.86
C GLU A 120 3.51 3.73 27.13
N VAL A 121 3.22 2.57 27.72
CA VAL A 121 3.34 1.25 27.10
C VAL A 121 1.94 0.65 26.99
N LYS A 122 1.46 0.44 25.77
CA LYS A 122 0.14 -0.09 25.47
C LYS A 122 0.10 -1.62 25.60
N GLU A 123 -1.09 -2.18 25.78
CA GLU A 123 -1.31 -3.62 25.92
C GLU A 123 -0.87 -4.42 24.68
N ASP A 124 -1.03 -3.86 23.48
CA ASP A 124 -0.60 -4.44 22.21
C ASP A 124 0.91 -4.40 21.98
N GLY A 125 1.65 -3.82 22.93
CA GLY A 125 3.10 -3.68 22.86
C GLY A 125 3.59 -2.42 22.17
N ASN A 126 2.70 -1.57 21.63
CA ASN A 126 3.06 -0.26 21.12
C ASN A 126 3.44 0.70 22.27
N ARG A 127 4.12 1.80 21.95
CA ARG A 127 4.51 2.85 22.90
C ARG A 127 3.94 4.16 22.43
N ILE A 128 3.51 4.99 23.39
CA ILE A 128 3.33 6.41 23.13
C ILE A 128 4.65 7.09 23.47
N VAL A 129 5.20 7.77 22.48
CA VAL A 129 6.51 8.43 22.57
C VAL A 129 6.34 9.91 22.34
N ARG A 130 6.86 10.72 23.23
CA ARG A 130 6.95 12.17 23.07
C ARG A 130 8.30 12.55 22.51
N PHE A 131 8.30 13.32 21.42
CA PHE A 131 9.52 13.82 20.77
C PHE A 131 9.86 15.24 21.20
N GLU A 132 11.15 15.49 21.35
CA GLU A 132 11.74 16.79 21.65
C GLU A 132 12.63 17.18 20.46
N TYR A 133 12.30 18.28 19.80
CA TYR A 133 13.01 18.79 18.61
C TYR A 133 12.69 20.27 18.42
N ASP A 134 13.56 20.97 17.69
CA ASP A 134 13.36 22.34 17.22
C ASP A 134 12.94 22.36 15.75
N GLY A 135 12.08 23.32 15.38
CA GLY A 135 11.62 23.49 14.01
C GLY A 135 10.49 22.54 13.59
N ILE A 136 10.53 22.09 12.35
CA ILE A 136 9.50 21.26 11.70
C ILE A 136 9.88 19.79 11.79
N PHE A 137 9.02 18.96 12.39
CA PHE A 137 9.29 17.54 12.61
C PHE A 137 9.58 16.78 11.31
N LEU A 138 8.86 17.07 10.23
CA LEU A 138 9.08 16.43 8.93
C LEU A 138 10.50 16.67 8.40
N GLU A 139 11.03 17.86 8.54
CA GLU A 139 12.42 18.18 8.14
C GLU A 139 13.45 17.41 8.97
N VAL A 140 13.15 17.21 10.27
CA VAL A 140 13.99 16.39 11.15
C VAL A 140 13.92 14.91 10.71
N LEU A 141 12.72 14.41 10.38
CA LEU A 141 12.54 13.04 9.88
C LEU A 141 13.24 12.82 8.54
N GLU A 142 13.23 13.78 7.62
CA GLU A 142 13.93 13.69 6.33
C GLU A 142 15.44 13.55 6.51
N ARG A 143 16.02 14.18 7.55
CA ARG A 143 17.45 14.07 7.84
C ARG A 143 17.85 12.81 8.58
N LEU A 144 17.04 12.37 9.55
CA LEU A 144 17.39 11.29 10.50
C LEU A 144 16.68 9.98 10.23
N GLY A 145 15.53 10.04 9.58
CA GLY A 145 14.68 8.89 9.35
C GLY A 145 15.12 8.04 8.15
N LYS A 146 14.86 6.76 8.25
CA LYS A 146 14.99 5.82 7.13
C LYS A 146 13.60 5.40 6.66
N MET A 147 13.50 5.07 5.36
CA MET A 147 12.29 4.53 4.76
C MET A 147 11.92 3.21 5.44
N PRO A 148 10.69 3.06 5.95
CA PRO A 148 10.24 1.81 6.59
C PRO A 148 9.88 0.78 5.49
N LEU A 149 10.88 0.09 4.98
CA LEU A 149 10.66 -0.96 3.99
C LEU A 149 9.96 -2.16 4.64
N PRO A 150 9.12 -2.89 3.89
CA PRO A 150 8.53 -4.13 4.34
C PRO A 150 9.58 -5.16 4.81
N PRO A 151 9.28 -6.03 5.78
CA PRO A 151 10.26 -6.94 6.38
C PRO A 151 10.85 -7.99 5.43
N TYR A 152 10.21 -8.24 4.27
CA TYR A 152 10.72 -9.14 3.25
C TYR A 152 11.76 -8.49 2.32
N ILE A 153 11.91 -7.16 2.35
CA ILE A 153 12.98 -6.44 1.67
C ILE A 153 14.14 -6.34 2.65
N LYS A 154 15.22 -7.05 2.34
CA LYS A 154 16.44 -7.12 3.17
C LYS A 154 17.51 -6.15 2.67
N GLU A 155 17.41 -5.73 1.41
CA GLU A 155 18.33 -4.81 0.74
C GLU A 155 18.04 -3.36 1.11
N GLU A 156 19.09 -2.56 1.36
CA GLU A 156 18.93 -1.11 1.54
C GLU A 156 18.73 -0.42 0.17
N LEU A 157 17.78 0.51 0.11
CA LEU A 157 17.60 1.33 -1.08
C LEU A 157 18.66 2.42 -1.13
N SER A 158 19.37 2.49 -2.25
CA SER A 158 20.30 3.60 -2.54
C SER A 158 19.57 4.93 -2.76
N ASP A 159 18.34 4.86 -3.28
CA ASP A 159 17.46 6.00 -3.50
C ASP A 159 16.09 5.71 -2.85
N GLN A 160 15.78 6.42 -1.77
CA GLN A 160 14.53 6.25 -1.03
C GLN A 160 13.29 6.68 -1.84
N GLU A 161 13.42 7.59 -2.82
CA GLU A 161 12.33 7.98 -3.71
C GLU A 161 11.87 6.83 -4.61
N ARG A 162 12.65 5.76 -4.74
CA ARG A 162 12.21 4.54 -5.45
C ARG A 162 11.08 3.81 -4.74
N TYR A 163 10.86 4.03 -3.43
CA TYR A 163 9.72 3.54 -2.66
C TYR A 163 8.61 4.57 -2.52
N GLN A 164 8.55 5.55 -3.43
CA GLN A 164 7.46 6.52 -3.57
C GLN A 164 6.88 6.46 -4.98
N THR A 165 5.55 6.67 -5.10
CA THR A 165 4.95 6.86 -6.41
C THR A 165 5.31 8.22 -6.97
N VAL A 166 5.35 8.36 -8.31
CA VAL A 166 5.67 9.63 -8.96
C VAL A 166 4.60 10.73 -8.74
N TYR A 167 3.48 10.37 -8.15
CA TYR A 167 2.36 11.25 -7.83
C TYR A 167 2.07 11.36 -6.32
N SER A 168 2.93 10.81 -5.48
CA SER A 168 2.77 10.86 -4.01
C SER A 168 2.81 12.28 -3.48
N ARG A 169 1.86 12.66 -2.61
CA ARG A 169 1.75 14.00 -2.01
C ARG A 169 1.24 14.02 -0.57
N ALA A 170 0.26 13.16 -0.24
CA ALA A 170 -0.35 13.12 1.09
C ALA A 170 0.55 12.36 2.08
N VAL A 171 1.37 13.09 2.83
CA VAL A 171 2.33 12.53 3.78
C VAL A 171 1.62 11.88 4.96
N GLY A 172 2.06 10.70 5.43
CA GLY A 172 1.51 10.04 6.63
C GLY A 172 1.39 8.52 6.54
N SER A 173 1.77 7.91 5.42
CA SER A 173 1.71 6.45 5.23
C SER A 173 2.95 5.76 5.78
N ALA A 174 2.77 4.58 6.36
CA ALA A 174 3.87 3.70 6.77
C ALA A 174 4.37 2.79 5.63
N ALA A 175 3.62 2.70 4.52
CA ALA A 175 4.01 1.93 3.34
C ALA A 175 3.52 2.60 2.06
N ALA A 176 4.25 2.38 0.96
CA ALA A 176 3.86 2.88 -0.35
C ALA A 176 2.69 2.08 -0.96
N PRO A 177 1.82 2.71 -1.74
CA PRO A 177 0.85 2.02 -2.60
C PRO A 177 1.58 1.42 -3.81
N THR A 178 2.17 0.22 -3.62
CA THR A 178 3.23 -0.32 -4.47
C THR A 178 2.83 -0.60 -5.91
N ALA A 179 1.55 -0.85 -6.20
CA ALA A 179 1.06 -0.94 -7.59
C ALA A 179 1.26 0.37 -8.38
N GLY A 180 1.31 1.50 -7.69
CA GLY A 180 1.61 2.80 -8.29
C GLY A 180 3.07 3.00 -8.64
N LEU A 181 3.99 2.19 -8.10
CA LEU A 181 5.43 2.33 -8.36
C LEU A 181 5.81 2.00 -9.81
N HIS A 182 4.97 1.30 -10.54
CA HIS A 182 5.18 0.98 -11.95
C HIS A 182 4.98 2.17 -12.88
N PHE A 183 4.22 3.19 -12.47
CA PHE A 183 3.96 4.35 -13.31
C PHE A 183 5.15 5.30 -13.35
N THR A 184 5.39 5.85 -14.55
CA THR A 184 6.26 7.00 -14.79
C THR A 184 5.39 8.23 -15.11
N GLN A 185 5.94 9.43 -15.00
CA GLN A 185 5.22 10.65 -15.41
C GLN A 185 4.89 10.62 -16.90
N GLU A 186 5.82 10.13 -17.71
CA GLU A 186 5.67 10.00 -19.17
C GLU A 186 4.54 9.05 -19.54
N LEU A 187 4.43 7.89 -18.84
CA LEU A 187 3.33 6.94 -19.06
C LEU A 187 1.99 7.55 -18.66
N LEU A 188 1.91 8.23 -17.52
CA LEU A 188 0.70 8.90 -17.07
C LEU A 188 0.25 9.99 -18.05
N GLU A 189 1.21 10.74 -18.60
CA GLU A 189 0.89 11.76 -19.61
C GLU A 189 0.33 11.14 -20.89
N LYS A 190 0.94 10.07 -21.40
CA LYS A 190 0.41 9.31 -22.56
C LYS A 190 -1.00 8.78 -22.30
N ILE A 191 -1.27 8.29 -21.09
CA ILE A 191 -2.58 7.79 -20.68
C ILE A 191 -3.62 8.91 -20.71
N ARG A 192 -3.29 10.12 -20.19
CA ARG A 192 -4.17 11.29 -20.25
C ARG A 192 -4.42 11.75 -21.67
N GLN A 193 -3.39 11.77 -22.51
CA GLN A 193 -3.51 12.12 -23.95
C GLN A 193 -4.41 11.13 -24.70
N LYS A 194 -4.50 9.88 -24.26
CA LYS A 194 -5.48 8.90 -24.80
C LYS A 194 -6.93 9.20 -24.39
N GLY A 195 -7.17 10.17 -23.51
CA GLY A 195 -8.50 10.50 -23.00
C GLY A 195 -8.92 9.70 -21.76
N VAL A 196 -7.96 9.09 -21.06
CA VAL A 196 -8.17 8.43 -19.76
C VAL A 196 -7.96 9.44 -18.64
N GLN A 197 -8.90 9.53 -17.72
CA GLN A 197 -8.80 10.42 -16.57
C GLN A 197 -7.94 9.79 -15.46
N THR A 198 -7.34 10.63 -14.63
CA THR A 198 -6.63 10.20 -13.42
C THR A 198 -7.27 10.88 -12.20
N ALA A 199 -7.65 10.10 -11.21
CA ALA A 199 -8.21 10.59 -9.96
C ALA A 199 -7.40 10.06 -8.77
N PHE A 200 -7.38 10.81 -7.67
CA PHE A 200 -6.55 10.48 -6.53
C PHE A 200 -7.39 10.30 -5.27
N VAL A 201 -7.13 9.21 -4.58
CA VAL A 201 -7.63 8.94 -3.24
C VAL A 201 -6.45 8.92 -2.27
N THR A 202 -6.72 9.10 -0.99
CA THR A 202 -5.70 8.94 0.05
C THR A 202 -6.11 7.81 0.99
N LEU A 203 -5.25 6.82 1.16
CA LEU A 203 -5.33 5.84 2.23
C LEU A 203 -3.94 5.75 2.86
N HIS A 204 -3.85 6.11 4.14
CA HIS A 204 -2.62 5.95 4.90
C HIS A 204 -2.49 4.51 5.36
N VAL A 205 -1.59 3.79 4.69
CA VAL A 205 -1.31 2.37 4.98
C VAL A 205 -0.63 2.26 6.33
N GLY A 206 -1.22 1.47 7.22
CA GLY A 206 -0.64 1.13 8.50
C GLY A 206 0.31 -0.07 8.42
N LEU A 207 1.17 -0.25 9.43
CA LEU A 207 2.09 -1.40 9.52
C LEU A 207 1.38 -2.75 9.68
N GLY A 208 0.12 -2.74 10.05
CA GLY A 208 -0.71 -3.94 10.13
C GLY A 208 -0.78 -4.71 8.82
N THR A 209 -0.63 -3.99 7.69
CA THR A 209 -0.60 -4.55 6.33
C THR A 209 0.50 -5.60 6.11
N PHE A 210 1.59 -5.56 6.89
CA PHE A 210 2.69 -6.53 6.79
C PHE A 210 2.57 -7.69 7.77
N ARG A 211 1.52 -7.72 8.60
CA ARG A 211 1.31 -8.83 9.53
C ARG A 211 0.62 -9.98 8.79
N PRO A 212 1.13 -11.22 8.92
CA PRO A 212 0.45 -12.37 8.32
C PRO A 212 -0.92 -12.60 8.98
N VAL A 213 -1.86 -13.12 8.20
CA VAL A 213 -3.14 -13.61 8.72
C VAL A 213 -2.84 -14.79 9.66
N LYS A 214 -3.36 -14.74 10.88
CA LYS A 214 -3.16 -15.79 11.89
C LYS A 214 -4.38 -16.68 12.08
N ALA A 215 -5.53 -16.24 11.59
CA ALA A 215 -6.79 -16.98 11.71
C ALA A 215 -6.82 -18.13 10.69
N ASP A 216 -7.26 -19.31 11.10
CA ASP A 216 -7.49 -20.45 10.20
C ASP A 216 -8.71 -20.23 9.32
N GLU A 217 -9.80 -19.72 9.90
CA GLU A 217 -10.98 -19.29 9.17
C GLU A 217 -10.90 -17.80 8.86
N ILE A 218 -11.13 -17.43 7.58
CA ILE A 218 -11.01 -16.02 7.16
C ILE A 218 -12.03 -15.10 7.86
N SER A 219 -13.19 -15.65 8.28
CA SER A 219 -14.21 -14.91 9.06
C SER A 219 -13.70 -14.41 10.42
N ASP A 220 -12.70 -15.04 10.97
CA ASP A 220 -12.13 -14.71 12.28
C ASP A 220 -11.01 -13.69 12.22
N HIS A 221 -10.64 -13.29 10.99
CA HIS A 221 -9.61 -12.28 10.79
C HIS A 221 -10.19 -10.87 10.94
N HIS A 222 -9.54 -10.05 11.76
CA HIS A 222 -9.86 -8.63 11.94
C HIS A 222 -8.84 -7.76 11.21
N MET A 223 -9.34 -6.94 10.29
CA MET A 223 -8.50 -5.97 9.58
C MET A 223 -8.10 -4.81 10.49
N HIS A 224 -6.91 -4.29 10.26
CA HIS A 224 -6.48 -3.05 10.91
C HIS A 224 -7.24 -1.86 10.33
N SER A 225 -7.52 -0.90 11.21
CA SER A 225 -8.19 0.35 10.85
C SER A 225 -7.21 1.28 10.14
N GLU A 226 -7.60 1.79 8.97
CA GLU A 226 -6.80 2.72 8.15
C GLU A 226 -7.67 3.92 7.74
N LEU A 227 -7.09 5.12 7.79
CA LEU A 227 -7.78 6.33 7.36
C LEU A 227 -7.81 6.43 5.84
N CYS A 228 -9.00 6.46 5.27
CA CYS A 228 -9.19 6.66 3.83
C CYS A 228 -10.02 7.93 3.55
N MET A 229 -9.70 8.59 2.44
CA MET A 229 -10.27 9.88 2.07
C MET A 229 -10.47 10.00 0.56
N ILE A 230 -11.51 10.73 0.19
CA ILE A 230 -11.81 11.20 -1.17
C ILE A 230 -12.21 12.67 -1.10
N ASN A 231 -11.61 13.50 -1.95
CA ASN A 231 -11.97 14.91 -2.06
C ASN A 231 -13.09 15.12 -3.09
N GLN A 232 -13.64 16.34 -3.16
CA GLN A 232 -14.76 16.67 -4.03
C GLN A 232 -14.40 16.52 -5.52
N GLU A 233 -13.22 16.96 -5.92
CA GLU A 233 -12.74 16.84 -7.30
C GLU A 233 -12.73 15.37 -7.77
N THR A 234 -12.17 14.47 -6.95
CA THR A 234 -12.16 13.04 -7.24
C THR A 234 -13.57 12.45 -7.29
N ALA A 235 -14.44 12.82 -6.34
CA ALA A 235 -15.83 12.36 -6.34
C ALA A 235 -16.57 12.79 -7.63
N ASP A 236 -16.37 14.03 -8.06
CA ASP A 236 -16.97 14.56 -9.29
C ASP A 236 -16.47 13.84 -10.56
N ILE A 237 -15.16 13.56 -10.64
CA ILE A 237 -14.56 12.78 -11.73
C ILE A 237 -15.16 11.38 -11.78
N LEU A 238 -15.24 10.66 -10.66
CA LEU A 238 -15.76 9.30 -10.59
C LEU A 238 -17.24 9.24 -10.98
N ASN A 239 -18.04 10.19 -10.48
CA ASN A 239 -19.45 10.30 -10.84
C ASN A 239 -19.64 10.63 -12.32
N ALA A 240 -18.81 11.49 -12.89
CA ALA A 240 -18.82 11.80 -14.32
C ALA A 240 -18.44 10.59 -15.17
N THR A 241 -17.38 9.87 -14.79
CA THR A 241 -16.94 8.64 -15.45
C THR A 241 -18.08 7.63 -15.53
N ARG A 242 -18.79 7.39 -14.41
CA ARG A 242 -19.94 6.47 -14.39
C ARG A 242 -21.08 6.92 -15.29
N ARG A 243 -21.45 8.21 -15.23
CA ARG A 243 -22.53 8.76 -16.07
C ARG A 243 -22.23 8.63 -17.56
N SER A 244 -20.96 8.69 -17.96
CA SER A 244 -20.54 8.54 -19.36
C SER A 244 -20.33 7.07 -19.78
N GLY A 245 -20.51 6.09 -18.88
CA GLY A 245 -20.28 4.67 -19.16
C GLY A 245 -18.80 4.28 -19.19
N GLY A 246 -17.90 5.12 -18.68
CA GLY A 246 -16.49 4.83 -18.54
C GLY A 246 -16.23 3.87 -17.37
N ARG A 247 -15.10 3.16 -17.41
CA ARG A 247 -14.68 2.23 -16.36
C ARG A 247 -13.88 2.95 -15.27
N ILE A 248 -14.09 2.56 -14.01
CA ILE A 248 -13.28 2.96 -12.87
C ILE A 248 -12.27 1.84 -12.60
N ILE A 249 -10.99 2.11 -12.81
CA ILE A 249 -9.90 1.14 -12.68
C ILE A 249 -9.02 1.55 -11.50
N CYS A 250 -9.02 0.73 -10.45
CA CYS A 250 -8.21 0.97 -9.26
C CYS A 250 -6.75 0.56 -9.48
N VAL A 251 -5.82 1.44 -9.13
CA VAL A 251 -4.39 1.15 -9.04
C VAL A 251 -4.06 0.83 -7.59
N GLY A 252 -3.87 -0.46 -7.32
CA GLY A 252 -3.60 -1.02 -6.00
C GLY A 252 -4.84 -1.37 -5.19
N THR A 253 -4.64 -2.31 -4.28
CA THR A 253 -5.67 -2.75 -3.31
C THR A 253 -6.07 -1.62 -2.36
N THR A 254 -5.20 -0.64 -2.12
CA THR A 254 -5.50 0.55 -1.31
C THR A 254 -6.54 1.44 -1.96
N SER A 255 -6.43 1.70 -3.26
CA SER A 255 -7.45 2.46 -4.02
C SER A 255 -8.79 1.73 -4.05
N CYS A 256 -8.75 0.41 -4.29
CA CYS A 256 -9.94 -0.45 -4.22
C CYS A 256 -10.61 -0.35 -2.84
N ARG A 257 -9.88 -0.59 -1.77
CA ARG A 257 -10.42 -0.53 -0.40
C ARG A 257 -10.99 0.85 -0.05
N THR A 258 -10.35 1.91 -0.52
CA THR A 258 -10.85 3.28 -0.33
C THR A 258 -12.19 3.46 -1.04
N LEU A 259 -12.27 3.16 -2.33
CA LEU A 259 -13.51 3.36 -3.08
C LEU A 259 -14.65 2.47 -2.56
N GLU A 260 -14.40 1.18 -2.32
CA GLU A 260 -15.40 0.25 -1.78
C GLU A 260 -15.87 0.64 -0.36
N SER A 261 -15.02 1.34 0.39
CA SER A 261 -15.39 1.87 1.69
C SER A 261 -16.26 3.13 1.61
N LEU A 262 -16.09 3.97 0.59
CA LEU A 262 -16.69 5.30 0.51
C LEU A 262 -17.84 5.41 -0.50
N VAL A 263 -18.01 4.41 -1.37
CA VAL A 263 -19.12 4.36 -2.33
C VAL A 263 -20.46 4.30 -1.58
N LYS A 264 -21.43 5.08 -2.04
CA LYS A 264 -22.80 5.05 -1.53
C LYS A 264 -23.60 3.87 -2.08
N GLU A 265 -24.76 3.60 -1.51
CA GLU A 265 -25.63 2.51 -1.96
C GLU A 265 -26.10 2.68 -3.41
N ASP A 266 -26.32 3.93 -3.83
CA ASP A 266 -26.69 4.28 -5.20
C ASP A 266 -25.50 4.26 -6.19
N GLY A 267 -24.31 3.90 -5.72
CA GLY A 267 -23.09 3.85 -6.48
C GLY A 267 -22.39 5.21 -6.67
N SER A 268 -22.90 6.29 -6.13
CA SER A 268 -22.29 7.62 -6.21
C SER A 268 -21.18 7.82 -5.17
N PHE A 269 -20.40 8.88 -5.38
CA PHE A 269 -19.34 9.32 -4.48
C PHE A 269 -19.56 10.76 -4.04
N GLU A 270 -19.11 11.07 -2.83
CA GLU A 270 -19.02 12.45 -2.30
C GLU A 270 -17.71 12.61 -1.53
N ALA A 271 -17.27 13.86 -1.35
CA ALA A 271 -16.12 14.14 -0.51
C ALA A 271 -16.36 13.61 0.91
N SER A 272 -15.48 12.71 1.35
CA SER A 272 -15.63 12.06 2.65
C SER A 272 -14.31 11.48 3.13
N SER A 273 -14.25 11.24 4.43
CA SER A 273 -13.15 10.54 5.08
C SER A 273 -13.68 9.64 6.18
N LYS A 274 -13.12 8.46 6.32
CA LYS A 274 -13.41 7.56 7.45
C LYS A 274 -12.28 6.60 7.74
N TRP A 275 -12.31 6.03 8.92
CA TRP A 275 -11.51 4.86 9.25
C TRP A 275 -12.18 3.62 8.66
N THR A 276 -11.44 2.81 7.92
CA THR A 276 -11.94 1.59 7.29
C THR A 276 -11.20 0.37 7.81
N GLU A 277 -11.98 -0.67 8.08
CA GLU A 277 -11.53 -2.04 8.40
C GLU A 277 -12.05 -3.02 7.36
N ILE A 278 -12.37 -2.52 6.16
CA ILE A 278 -12.97 -3.34 5.12
C ILE A 278 -12.08 -4.53 4.79
N PHE A 279 -12.67 -5.72 4.91
CA PHE A 279 -12.05 -6.98 4.54
C PHE A 279 -12.79 -7.56 3.33
N ILE A 280 -12.11 -7.61 2.20
CA ILE A 280 -12.65 -8.08 0.93
C ILE A 280 -12.11 -9.47 0.64
N TYR A 281 -13.01 -10.45 0.50
CA TYR A 281 -12.71 -11.84 0.17
C TYR A 281 -13.83 -12.44 -0.69
N PRO A 282 -13.68 -13.62 -1.30
CA PRO A 282 -14.68 -14.22 -2.18
C PRO A 282 -16.09 -14.25 -1.57
N GLY A 283 -17.05 -13.76 -2.34
CA GLY A 283 -18.44 -13.49 -1.91
C GLY A 283 -18.72 -11.99 -1.73
N TYR A 284 -17.70 -11.13 -1.75
CA TYR A 284 -17.88 -9.68 -1.75
C TYR A 284 -18.42 -9.17 -3.08
N HIS A 285 -19.39 -8.27 -3.04
CA HIS A 285 -19.96 -7.62 -4.23
C HIS A 285 -19.37 -6.23 -4.40
N PHE A 286 -18.51 -6.08 -5.41
CA PHE A 286 -17.89 -4.80 -5.73
C PHE A 286 -18.91 -3.81 -6.29
N LYS A 287 -18.89 -2.58 -5.78
CA LYS A 287 -19.78 -1.48 -6.16
C LYS A 287 -19.05 -0.31 -6.79
N ALA A 288 -17.76 -0.21 -6.54
CA ALA A 288 -16.99 1.01 -6.78
C ALA A 288 -16.08 0.92 -8.01
N MET A 289 -15.67 -0.25 -8.46
CA MET A 289 -14.66 -0.39 -9.51
C MET A 289 -15.01 -1.45 -10.55
N ASP A 290 -14.44 -1.28 -11.75
CA ASP A 290 -14.61 -2.16 -12.92
C ASP A 290 -13.32 -2.90 -13.28
N GLY A 291 -12.16 -2.43 -12.79
CA GLY A 291 -10.85 -3.01 -13.06
C GLY A 291 -9.87 -2.79 -11.93
N LEU A 292 -8.84 -3.63 -11.89
CA LEU A 292 -7.78 -3.59 -10.87
C LEU A 292 -6.40 -3.77 -11.50
N ILE A 293 -5.47 -2.87 -11.17
CA ILE A 293 -4.04 -3.01 -11.44
C ILE A 293 -3.38 -3.23 -10.09
N THR A 294 -2.59 -4.29 -9.92
CA THR A 294 -2.01 -4.66 -8.63
C THR A 294 -0.66 -5.36 -8.80
N ASN A 295 0.09 -5.53 -7.70
CA ASN A 295 1.25 -6.42 -7.66
C ASN A 295 0.81 -7.86 -7.43
N PHE A 296 1.74 -8.81 -7.55
CA PHE A 296 1.56 -10.16 -7.02
C PHE A 296 1.74 -10.16 -5.50
N HIS A 297 0.87 -10.85 -4.79
CA HIS A 297 0.77 -10.82 -3.33
C HIS A 297 1.18 -12.16 -2.70
N LEU A 298 1.54 -12.15 -1.38
CA LEU A 298 1.88 -13.36 -0.63
C LEU A 298 0.75 -14.38 -0.62
N PRO A 299 1.11 -15.67 -0.60
CA PRO A 299 0.18 -16.72 -0.22
C PRO A 299 -0.53 -16.39 1.09
N GLU A 300 -1.79 -16.75 1.19
CA GLU A 300 -2.61 -16.61 2.42
C GLU A 300 -2.79 -15.16 2.92
N SER A 301 -2.43 -14.15 2.11
CA SER A 301 -2.59 -12.75 2.48
C SER A 301 -4.01 -12.23 2.20
N THR A 302 -4.44 -11.21 2.94
CA THR A 302 -5.70 -10.51 2.69
C THR A 302 -5.79 -9.91 1.29
N PHE A 303 -4.64 -9.64 0.66
CA PHE A 303 -4.58 -9.09 -0.70
C PHE A 303 -4.85 -10.14 -1.77
N VAL A 304 -4.32 -11.37 -1.64
CA VAL A 304 -4.68 -12.43 -2.59
C VAL A 304 -6.16 -12.82 -2.44
N MET A 305 -6.73 -12.67 -1.24
CA MET A 305 -8.17 -12.86 -1.00
C MET A 305 -9.00 -11.80 -1.73
N LEU A 306 -8.59 -10.52 -1.67
CA LEU A 306 -9.24 -9.42 -2.38
C LEU A 306 -9.19 -9.63 -3.91
N VAL A 307 -8.02 -9.96 -4.45
CA VAL A 307 -7.84 -10.23 -5.88
C VAL A 307 -8.71 -11.43 -6.31
N SER A 308 -8.77 -12.47 -5.48
CA SER A 308 -9.62 -13.66 -5.70
C SER A 308 -11.12 -13.34 -5.62
N ALA A 309 -11.51 -12.38 -4.78
CA ALA A 309 -12.88 -11.89 -4.73
C ALA A 309 -13.27 -11.17 -6.02
N PHE A 310 -12.32 -10.44 -6.64
CA PHE A 310 -12.57 -9.66 -7.83
C PHE A 310 -12.57 -10.48 -9.11
N ALA A 311 -11.61 -11.39 -9.30
CA ALA A 311 -11.42 -12.13 -10.54
C ALA A 311 -11.87 -13.61 -10.49
N GLY A 312 -12.30 -14.07 -9.31
CA GLY A 312 -12.55 -15.49 -9.07
C GLY A 312 -11.30 -16.24 -8.63
N ARG A 313 -11.48 -17.11 -7.62
CA ARG A 313 -10.35 -17.83 -6.98
C ARG A 313 -9.56 -18.70 -7.97
N GLU A 314 -10.23 -19.41 -8.85
CA GLU A 314 -9.58 -20.33 -9.80
C GLU A 314 -8.76 -19.58 -10.85
N HIS A 315 -9.30 -18.46 -11.39
CA HIS A 315 -8.56 -17.62 -12.34
C HIS A 315 -7.30 -17.02 -11.68
N VAL A 316 -7.43 -16.54 -10.44
CA VAL A 316 -6.30 -15.97 -9.70
C VAL A 316 -5.26 -17.03 -9.39
N ARG A 317 -5.68 -18.22 -8.92
CA ARG A 317 -4.76 -19.32 -8.65
C ARG A 317 -3.97 -19.69 -9.90
N HIS A 318 -4.66 -19.90 -11.04
CA HIS A 318 -4.03 -20.20 -12.31
C HIS A 318 -3.04 -19.10 -12.75
N ALA A 319 -3.42 -17.82 -12.62
CA ALA A 319 -2.56 -16.70 -12.96
C ALA A 319 -1.29 -16.63 -12.08
N TYR A 320 -1.40 -16.94 -10.79
CA TYR A 320 -0.27 -16.96 -9.87
C TYR A 320 0.66 -18.16 -10.10
N GLU A 321 0.11 -19.35 -10.37
CA GLU A 321 0.89 -20.53 -10.76
C GLU A 321 1.64 -20.27 -12.07
N GLU A 322 1.00 -19.65 -13.06
CA GLU A 322 1.65 -19.27 -14.33
C GLU A 322 2.73 -18.19 -14.10
N ALA A 323 2.47 -17.19 -13.22
CA ALA A 323 3.46 -16.18 -12.89
C ALA A 323 4.71 -16.79 -12.21
N VAL A 324 4.55 -17.75 -11.30
CA VAL A 324 5.67 -18.49 -10.68
C VAL A 324 6.43 -19.27 -11.74
N LYS A 325 5.75 -20.04 -12.60
CA LYS A 325 6.34 -20.82 -13.68
C LYS A 325 7.13 -19.96 -14.66
N GLN A 326 6.62 -18.78 -15.00
CA GLN A 326 7.25 -17.79 -15.88
C GLN A 326 8.28 -16.92 -15.15
N ARG A 327 8.53 -17.18 -13.86
CA ARG A 327 9.48 -16.46 -13.04
C ARG A 327 9.21 -14.94 -13.01
N TYR A 328 7.96 -14.55 -12.79
CA TYR A 328 7.62 -13.18 -12.44
C TYR A 328 8.24 -12.81 -11.09
N ARG A 329 8.49 -11.53 -10.91
CA ARG A 329 8.94 -10.97 -9.64
C ARG A 329 7.73 -10.63 -8.78
N PHE A 330 7.79 -10.94 -7.50
CA PHE A 330 6.68 -10.79 -6.57
C PHE A 330 6.89 -9.62 -5.61
N PHE A 331 5.80 -9.12 -5.03
CA PHE A 331 5.72 -8.06 -4.03
C PHE A 331 6.03 -6.64 -4.52
N SER A 332 6.40 -5.77 -3.55
CA SER A 332 6.48 -4.30 -3.68
C SER A 332 7.30 -3.83 -4.87
N PHE A 333 8.44 -4.47 -5.16
CA PHE A 333 9.30 -4.16 -6.30
C PHE A 333 9.20 -5.19 -7.43
N GLY A 334 8.20 -6.04 -7.34
CA GLY A 334 7.94 -7.08 -8.33
C GLY A 334 7.30 -6.56 -9.60
N ASP A 335 6.66 -7.49 -10.30
CA ASP A 335 5.92 -7.25 -11.52
C ASP A 335 4.45 -6.94 -11.22
N ALA A 336 3.71 -6.56 -12.23
CA ALA A 336 2.31 -6.14 -12.11
C ALA A 336 1.35 -7.17 -12.71
N MET A 337 0.11 -7.06 -12.25
CA MET A 337 -1.05 -7.76 -12.77
C MET A 337 -2.16 -6.75 -13.08
N SER A 338 -2.79 -6.82 -14.25
CA SER A 338 -4.01 -6.10 -14.58
C SER A 338 -5.17 -7.08 -14.72
N ILE A 339 -6.31 -6.72 -14.16
CA ILE A 339 -7.54 -7.51 -14.15
C ILE A 339 -8.66 -6.62 -14.68
N LEU A 340 -9.14 -6.87 -15.90
CA LEU A 340 -10.09 -6.03 -16.61
C LEU A 340 -11.23 -6.84 -17.21
#